data_d38ff917e90ec13dd2dd43df8e84a49a
#
_entry.id   d38ff917e90ec13dd2dd43df8e84a49a
#
_cell.length_a   1.000
_cell.length_b   1.000
_cell.length_c   1.000
_cell.angle_alpha   90.00
_cell.angle_beta   90.00
_cell.angle_gamma   90.00
#
_symmetry.space_group_name_H-M   'P 1'
#
loop_
_entity.id
_entity.type
_entity.pdbx_description
1 polymer ?
#
loop_
_entity_poly.entity_id
_entity_poly.type
_entity_poly.pdbx_seq_one_letter_code
_entity_poly.pdbx_strand_id
1 'polypeptide(L)'
;SISSSLWDAYLARRTLDYLMGYDISEFLWKKVSRDARAGRVQSPALRLIVEREIKINAFIPEEFWNITASVSNSQRNIEIDLSQIKGEKVKKDNITIINDSKEANEIKSMIEAHDKVRVSNIKHGQRKTKPRAPFTTASLQQTAYTSLGLSVKQTSAIAQRLYQGMDIGGGQPEGLISYMRTDSTSLSKDALDDISAYLNNNHQGLASDEVRVYKGKTKNAQEAHEAIRPTSMSNTPDKIKKYLEENDYRLYDLIWKRALACLLYTSPSPRDLRK
;
A
#
# COMPACT_ATOMS: atom_id res chain seq x y z
N SER A 1 12.84 19.74 -32.03
CA SER A 1 11.78 19.23 -32.91
C SER A 1 10.71 18.56 -32.05
N ILE A 2 9.44 18.82 -32.37
CA ILE A 2 8.31 18.17 -31.73
C ILE A 2 8.31 16.69 -32.19
N SER A 3 8.23 15.75 -31.25
CA SER A 3 8.11 14.32 -31.59
C SER A 3 6.75 14.06 -32.25
N SER A 4 6.75 13.61 -33.50
CA SER A 4 5.52 13.27 -34.23
C SER A 4 4.70 12.20 -33.51
N SER A 5 5.35 11.19 -32.95
CA SER A 5 4.67 10.10 -32.22
C SER A 5 3.94 10.58 -30.96
N LEU A 6 4.49 11.57 -30.25
CA LEU A 6 3.80 12.19 -29.10
C LEU A 6 2.61 13.05 -29.53
N TRP A 7 2.75 13.74 -30.65
CA TRP A 7 1.66 14.51 -31.23
C TRP A 7 0.51 13.63 -31.68
N ASP A 8 0.80 12.54 -32.39
CA ASP A 8 -0.19 11.57 -32.85
C ASP A 8 -0.90 10.89 -31.66
N ALA A 9 -0.16 10.54 -30.61
CA ALA A 9 -0.74 10.00 -29.37
C ALA A 9 -1.67 11.01 -28.68
N TYR A 10 -1.32 12.29 -28.66
CA TYR A 10 -2.16 13.36 -28.15
C TYR A 10 -3.46 13.51 -28.95
N LEU A 11 -3.36 13.55 -30.27
CA LEU A 11 -4.52 13.63 -31.16
C LEU A 11 -5.44 12.42 -31.01
N ALA A 12 -4.87 11.22 -31.01
CA ALA A 12 -5.64 9.98 -30.81
C ALA A 12 -6.39 10.00 -29.47
N ARG A 13 -5.74 10.42 -28.40
CA ARG A 13 -6.39 10.59 -27.09
C ARG A 13 -7.56 11.56 -27.15
N ARG A 14 -7.33 12.72 -27.73
CA ARG A 14 -8.37 13.78 -27.84
C ARG A 14 -9.57 13.33 -28.70
N THR A 15 -9.29 12.66 -29.81
CA THR A 15 -10.33 12.09 -30.67
C THR A 15 -11.15 11.04 -29.94
N LEU A 16 -10.50 10.13 -29.23
CA LEU A 16 -11.19 9.11 -28.44
C LEU A 16 -12.04 9.74 -27.32
N ASP A 17 -11.53 10.75 -26.63
CA ASP A 17 -12.28 11.43 -25.57
C ASP A 17 -13.54 12.12 -26.14
N TYR A 18 -13.45 12.67 -27.37
CA TYR A 18 -14.58 13.25 -28.06
C TYR A 18 -15.61 12.18 -28.46
N LEU A 19 -15.20 11.18 -29.23
CA LEU A 19 -16.09 10.13 -29.72
C LEU A 19 -16.76 9.34 -28.59
N MET A 20 -15.98 8.92 -27.60
CA MET A 20 -16.50 8.17 -26.46
C MET A 20 -17.37 9.07 -25.55
N GLY A 21 -16.96 10.29 -25.31
CA GLY A 21 -17.61 11.19 -24.38
C GLY A 21 -18.92 11.78 -24.91
N TYR A 22 -18.99 12.08 -26.20
CA TYR A 22 -20.18 12.70 -26.81
C TYR A 22 -21.04 11.70 -27.57
N ASP A 23 -20.51 11.05 -28.60
CA ASP A 23 -21.34 10.22 -29.49
C ASP A 23 -21.94 9.01 -28.77
N ILE A 24 -21.12 8.31 -27.98
CA ILE A 24 -21.59 7.14 -27.23
C ILE A 24 -22.47 7.56 -26.06
N SER A 25 -22.17 8.66 -25.39
CA SER A 25 -23.03 9.13 -24.29
C SER A 25 -24.41 9.55 -24.80
N GLU A 26 -24.51 10.22 -25.92
CA GLU A 26 -25.81 10.56 -26.53
C GLU A 26 -26.63 9.31 -26.89
N PHE A 27 -25.98 8.28 -27.41
CA PHE A 27 -26.63 6.99 -27.64
C PHE A 27 -27.14 6.36 -26.34
N LEU A 28 -26.33 6.39 -25.28
CA LEU A 28 -26.72 5.86 -23.97
C LEU A 28 -27.91 6.63 -23.36
N TRP A 29 -28.00 7.94 -23.56
CA TRP A 29 -29.13 8.72 -23.06
C TRP A 29 -30.45 8.27 -23.69
N LYS A 30 -30.44 7.86 -24.93
CA LYS A 30 -31.62 7.37 -25.65
C LYS A 30 -31.98 5.92 -25.28
N LYS A 31 -31.01 5.09 -24.93
CA LYS A 31 -31.22 3.65 -24.77
C LYS A 31 -31.15 3.14 -23.33
N VAL A 32 -30.48 3.85 -22.42
CA VAL A 32 -30.23 3.39 -21.04
C VAL A 32 -30.80 4.40 -20.04
N SER A 33 -30.19 5.57 -19.89
CA SER A 33 -30.59 6.62 -18.96
C SER A 33 -29.98 7.96 -19.37
N ARG A 34 -30.66 9.06 -19.10
CA ARG A 34 -30.15 10.42 -19.34
C ARG A 34 -28.90 10.77 -18.57
N ASP A 35 -28.61 10.05 -17.48
CA ASP A 35 -27.40 10.24 -16.66
C ASP A 35 -26.26 9.31 -17.07
N ALA A 36 -26.50 8.35 -17.97
CA ALA A 36 -25.49 7.42 -18.42
C ALA A 36 -24.45 8.14 -19.28
N ARG A 37 -23.19 7.89 -19.00
CA ARG A 37 -22.05 8.49 -19.71
C ARG A 37 -21.01 7.43 -20.04
N ALA A 38 -20.50 7.50 -21.27
CA ALA A 38 -19.32 6.76 -21.66
C ALA A 38 -18.08 7.65 -21.59
N GLY A 39 -16.92 7.03 -21.45
CA GLY A 39 -15.65 7.75 -21.48
C GLY A 39 -14.48 6.81 -21.36
N ARG A 40 -13.36 7.25 -21.84
CA ARG A 40 -12.11 6.47 -21.91
C ARG A 40 -11.64 5.93 -20.55
N VAL A 41 -11.98 6.61 -19.46
CA VAL A 41 -11.63 6.20 -18.10
C VAL A 41 -12.79 5.51 -17.40
N GLN A 42 -14.00 6.09 -17.49
CA GLN A 42 -15.18 5.57 -16.78
C GLN A 42 -15.59 4.18 -17.28
N SER A 43 -15.59 3.97 -18.60
CA SER A 43 -16.05 2.69 -19.17
C SER A 43 -15.15 1.53 -18.82
N PRO A 44 -13.80 1.61 -18.93
CA PRO A 44 -12.92 0.56 -18.44
C PRO A 44 -13.01 0.35 -16.92
N ALA A 45 -13.15 1.43 -16.14
CA ALA A 45 -13.31 1.30 -14.69
C ALA A 45 -14.59 0.55 -14.31
N LEU A 46 -15.71 0.90 -14.95
CA LEU A 46 -16.98 0.21 -14.76
C LEU A 46 -16.87 -1.27 -15.17
N ARG A 47 -16.22 -1.55 -16.30
CA ARG A 47 -15.98 -2.94 -16.74
C ARG A 47 -15.26 -3.76 -15.70
N LEU A 48 -14.19 -3.24 -15.09
CA LEU A 48 -13.46 -3.94 -14.02
C LEU A 48 -14.35 -4.23 -12.81
N ILE A 49 -15.23 -3.30 -12.45
CA ILE A 49 -16.19 -3.49 -11.35
C ILE A 49 -17.19 -4.59 -11.71
N VAL A 50 -17.76 -4.53 -12.91
CA VAL A 50 -18.74 -5.53 -13.38
C VAL A 50 -18.11 -6.92 -13.46
N GLU A 51 -16.91 -7.05 -14.02
CA GLU A 51 -16.19 -8.32 -14.08
C GLU A 51 -15.90 -8.88 -12.68
N ARG A 52 -15.63 -8.01 -11.71
CA ARG A 52 -15.48 -8.41 -10.31
C ARG A 52 -16.79 -8.87 -9.69
N GLU A 53 -17.87 -8.14 -9.94
CA GLU A 53 -19.21 -8.47 -9.44
C GLU A 53 -19.71 -9.80 -10.00
N ILE A 54 -19.48 -10.06 -11.29
CA ILE A 54 -19.79 -11.37 -11.88
C ILE A 54 -19.06 -12.50 -11.13
N LYS A 55 -17.79 -12.31 -10.77
CA LYS A 55 -17.03 -13.30 -10.00
C LYS A 55 -17.57 -13.47 -8.58
N ILE A 56 -18.01 -12.36 -7.95
CA ILE A 56 -18.65 -12.41 -6.62
C ILE A 56 -19.96 -13.19 -6.67
N ASN A 57 -20.81 -12.90 -7.66
CA ASN A 57 -22.09 -13.57 -7.82
C ASN A 57 -21.96 -15.06 -8.22
N ALA A 58 -20.88 -15.41 -8.91
CA ALA A 58 -20.57 -16.80 -9.27
C ALA A 58 -19.81 -17.56 -8.17
N PHE A 59 -19.45 -16.90 -7.06
CA PHE A 59 -18.71 -17.52 -5.99
C PHE A 59 -19.59 -18.51 -5.23
N ILE A 60 -19.15 -19.75 -5.17
CA ILE A 60 -19.76 -20.80 -4.35
C ILE A 60 -18.91 -20.94 -3.09
N PRO A 61 -19.48 -20.68 -1.90
CA PRO A 61 -18.76 -20.87 -0.65
C PRO A 61 -18.38 -22.34 -0.45
N GLU A 62 -17.12 -22.59 -0.17
CA GLU A 62 -16.63 -23.91 0.20
C GLU A 62 -16.30 -23.94 1.69
N GLU A 63 -16.82 -24.94 2.40
CA GLU A 63 -16.54 -25.15 3.81
C GLU A 63 -15.13 -25.73 3.96
N PHE A 64 -14.36 -25.23 4.90
CA PHE A 64 -13.07 -25.80 5.30
C PHE A 64 -12.83 -25.62 6.80
N TRP A 65 -12.08 -26.55 7.37
CA TRP A 65 -11.78 -26.60 8.78
C TRP A 65 -10.29 -26.41 9.04
N ASN A 66 -9.96 -25.48 9.95
CA ASN A 66 -8.61 -25.34 10.48
C ASN A 66 -8.55 -25.92 11.88
N ILE A 67 -7.52 -26.70 12.15
CA ILE A 67 -7.30 -27.29 13.47
C ILE A 67 -6.06 -26.63 14.07
N THR A 68 -6.27 -25.93 15.18
CA THR A 68 -5.24 -25.27 15.97
C THR A 68 -5.27 -25.84 17.38
N ALA A 69 -4.12 -26.24 17.89
CA ALA A 69 -3.99 -26.74 19.26
C ALA A 69 -3.21 -25.72 20.12
N SER A 70 -3.69 -25.48 21.32
CA SER A 70 -2.96 -24.74 22.35
C SER A 70 -2.15 -25.71 23.20
N VAL A 71 -0.84 -25.60 23.14
CA VAL A 71 0.09 -26.40 23.94
C VAL A 71 0.79 -25.51 24.94
N SER A 72 0.89 -26.00 26.18
CA SER A 72 1.51 -25.26 27.25
C SER A 72 2.67 -26.03 27.89
N ASN A 73 3.66 -25.30 28.30
CA ASN A 73 4.62 -25.77 29.32
C ASN A 73 4.58 -24.82 30.52
N SER A 74 5.34 -25.11 31.56
CA SER A 74 5.38 -24.29 32.79
C SER A 74 5.66 -22.80 32.60
N GLN A 75 6.08 -22.36 31.41
CA GLN A 75 6.50 -20.99 31.15
C GLN A 75 5.73 -20.29 30.03
N ARG A 76 5.14 -21.03 29.06
CA ARG A 76 4.54 -20.43 27.85
C ARG A 76 3.40 -21.29 27.29
N ASN A 77 2.41 -20.59 26.74
CA ASN A 77 1.39 -21.18 25.87
C ASN A 77 1.78 -20.86 24.41
N ILE A 78 1.68 -21.86 23.56
CA ILE A 78 1.99 -21.76 22.12
C ILE A 78 0.81 -22.33 21.35
N GLU A 79 0.33 -21.58 20.39
CA GLU A 79 -0.65 -22.10 19.42
C GLU A 79 0.09 -22.74 18.25
N ILE A 80 -0.30 -23.93 17.89
CA ILE A 80 0.25 -24.70 16.77
C ILE A 80 -0.87 -25.09 15.82
N ASP A 81 -0.61 -24.90 14.52
CA ASP A 81 -1.54 -25.27 13.46
C ASP A 81 -1.20 -26.66 12.91
N LEU A 82 -2.24 -27.44 12.65
CA LEU A 82 -2.09 -28.69 11.91
C LEU A 82 -1.58 -28.42 10.51
N SER A 83 -0.43 -28.98 10.14
CA SER A 83 0.22 -28.78 8.85
C SER A 83 0.27 -30.01 7.97
N GLN A 84 0.30 -31.20 8.58
CA GLN A 84 0.39 -32.48 7.87
C GLN A 84 -0.37 -33.58 8.63
N ILE A 85 -0.96 -34.53 7.87
CA ILE A 85 -1.55 -35.77 8.37
C ILE A 85 -0.88 -36.92 7.62
N LYS A 86 -0.27 -37.85 8.32
CA LYS A 86 0.42 -39.03 7.74
C LYS A 86 1.45 -38.64 6.65
N GLY A 87 2.09 -37.44 6.78
CA GLY A 87 3.06 -36.94 5.83
C GLY A 87 2.48 -36.11 4.68
N GLU A 88 1.19 -36.08 4.50
CA GLU A 88 0.52 -35.25 3.49
C GLU A 88 0.17 -33.86 4.05
N LYS A 89 0.38 -32.81 3.25
CA LYS A 89 0.07 -31.45 3.66
C LYS A 89 -1.44 -31.22 3.74
N VAL A 90 -1.89 -30.64 4.85
CA VAL A 90 -3.30 -30.27 5.08
C VAL A 90 -3.72 -28.99 4.36
N LYS A 91 -2.77 -28.16 3.91
CA LYS A 91 -3.01 -26.90 3.19
C LYS A 91 -2.47 -26.95 1.78
N LYS A 92 -3.33 -26.66 0.79
CA LYS A 92 -2.97 -26.43 -0.60
C LYS A 92 -3.34 -24.99 -0.93
N ASP A 93 -2.40 -24.22 -1.46
CA ASP A 93 -2.59 -22.79 -1.81
C ASP A 93 -3.17 -21.93 -0.66
N ASN A 94 -2.73 -22.20 0.58
CA ASN A 94 -3.22 -21.61 1.84
C ASN A 94 -4.68 -21.96 2.21
N ILE A 95 -5.33 -22.84 1.51
CA ILE A 95 -6.66 -23.36 1.83
C ILE A 95 -6.50 -24.74 2.47
N THR A 96 -7.23 -24.99 3.55
CA THR A 96 -7.23 -26.30 4.22
C THR A 96 -8.06 -27.29 3.38
N ILE A 97 -7.54 -28.50 3.21
CA ILE A 97 -8.22 -29.55 2.45
C ILE A 97 -9.26 -30.33 3.28
N ILE A 98 -9.33 -30.10 4.60
CA ILE A 98 -10.35 -30.68 5.48
C ILE A 98 -11.65 -29.90 5.23
N ASN A 99 -12.59 -30.51 4.56
CA ASN A 99 -13.83 -29.88 4.11
C ASN A 99 -15.08 -30.51 4.75
N ASP A 100 -14.91 -31.46 5.65
CA ASP A 100 -16.00 -32.13 6.38
C ASP A 100 -15.79 -32.01 7.90
N SER A 101 -16.87 -31.68 8.60
CA SER A 101 -16.88 -31.56 10.05
C SER A 101 -16.61 -32.88 10.77
N LYS A 102 -16.99 -34.03 10.16
CA LYS A 102 -16.69 -35.35 10.73
C LYS A 102 -15.19 -35.61 10.73
N GLU A 103 -14.53 -35.40 9.57
CA GLU A 103 -13.08 -35.55 9.44
C GLU A 103 -12.35 -34.64 10.43
N ALA A 104 -12.79 -33.38 10.54
CA ALA A 104 -12.21 -32.44 11.48
C ALA A 104 -12.32 -32.89 12.94
N ASN A 105 -13.48 -33.41 13.33
CA ASN A 105 -13.72 -33.92 14.69
C ASN A 105 -12.96 -35.23 14.98
N GLU A 106 -12.82 -36.11 14.00
CA GLU A 106 -12.00 -37.33 14.14
C GLU A 106 -10.53 -36.98 14.39
N ILE A 107 -9.99 -36.05 13.60
CA ILE A 107 -8.60 -35.56 13.77
C ILE A 107 -8.43 -34.87 15.14
N LYS A 108 -9.40 -34.06 15.54
CA LYS A 108 -9.42 -33.42 16.86
C LYS A 108 -9.35 -34.48 17.96
N SER A 109 -10.21 -35.50 17.91
CA SER A 109 -10.25 -36.55 18.90
C SER A 109 -8.93 -37.35 18.96
N MET A 110 -8.32 -37.60 17.81
CA MET A 110 -7.02 -38.27 17.75
C MET A 110 -5.91 -37.43 18.41
N ILE A 111 -5.94 -36.10 18.24
CA ILE A 111 -4.97 -35.17 18.86
C ILE A 111 -5.21 -35.10 20.37
N GLU A 112 -6.46 -34.99 20.81
CA GLU A 112 -6.84 -34.90 22.23
C GLU A 112 -6.54 -36.17 23.02
N ALA A 113 -6.46 -37.34 22.34
CA ALA A 113 -6.06 -38.59 22.97
C ALA A 113 -4.55 -38.62 23.39
N HIS A 114 -3.79 -37.59 23.00
CA HIS A 114 -2.37 -37.49 23.32
C HIS A 114 -2.10 -36.29 24.23
N ASP A 115 -1.59 -36.55 25.43
CA ASP A 115 -1.29 -35.50 26.43
C ASP A 115 -0.02 -34.67 26.13
N LYS A 116 0.77 -35.10 25.16
CA LYS A 116 2.08 -34.51 24.90
C LYS A 116 2.36 -34.36 23.41
N VAL A 117 2.97 -33.23 23.06
CA VAL A 117 3.55 -32.99 21.74
C VAL A 117 5.08 -32.93 21.84
N ARG A 118 5.76 -33.40 20.81
CA ARG A 118 7.23 -33.38 20.75
C ARG A 118 7.67 -32.43 19.64
N VAL A 119 8.55 -31.49 19.97
CA VAL A 119 9.24 -30.67 19.00
C VAL A 119 10.25 -31.54 18.23
N SER A 120 9.99 -31.78 16.96
CA SER A 120 10.84 -32.61 16.11
C SER A 120 11.97 -31.81 15.44
N ASN A 121 11.72 -30.55 15.12
CA ASN A 121 12.71 -29.69 14.45
C ASN A 121 12.45 -28.22 14.77
N ILE A 122 13.50 -27.43 14.89
CA ILE A 122 13.48 -25.98 15.05
C ILE A 122 14.32 -25.39 13.94
N LYS A 123 13.69 -24.63 13.05
CA LYS A 123 14.41 -23.85 12.03
C LYS A 123 14.59 -22.42 12.50
N HIS A 124 15.80 -22.01 12.70
CA HIS A 124 16.16 -20.63 12.94
C HIS A 124 16.31 -19.92 11.60
N GLY A 125 15.53 -18.88 11.40
CA GLY A 125 15.60 -18.05 10.19
C GLY A 125 15.71 -16.57 10.56
N GLN A 126 16.45 -15.81 9.76
CA GLN A 126 16.47 -14.36 9.83
C GLN A 126 15.62 -13.81 8.67
N ARG A 127 14.64 -12.98 9.00
CA ARG A 127 13.85 -12.24 8.01
C ARG A 127 14.32 -10.79 7.99
N LYS A 128 14.94 -10.37 6.88
CA LYS A 128 15.28 -8.96 6.66
C LYS A 128 14.04 -8.24 6.16
N THR A 129 13.50 -7.34 6.98
CA THR A 129 12.39 -6.46 6.57
C THR A 129 12.98 -5.22 5.91
N LYS A 130 12.57 -4.94 4.67
CA LYS A 130 12.98 -3.72 3.98
C LYS A 130 11.98 -2.58 4.29
N PRO A 131 12.43 -1.34 4.44
CA PRO A 131 11.53 -0.20 4.55
C PRO A 131 10.62 -0.12 3.31
N ARG A 132 9.42 0.39 3.53
CA ARG A 132 8.50 0.64 2.42
C ARG A 132 9.00 1.82 1.59
N ALA A 133 8.76 1.77 0.27
CA ALA A 133 9.09 2.86 -0.64
C ALA A 133 8.38 4.17 -0.25
N PRO A 134 8.91 5.32 -0.70
CA PRO A 134 8.20 6.59 -0.65
C PRO A 134 6.81 6.49 -1.28
N PHE A 135 5.93 7.42 -0.96
CA PHE A 135 4.54 7.35 -1.40
C PHE A 135 4.37 7.66 -2.89
N THR A 136 3.54 6.85 -3.54
CA THR A 136 2.80 7.19 -4.76
C THR A 136 1.41 7.69 -4.37
N THR A 137 0.65 8.28 -5.30
CA THR A 137 -0.75 8.67 -5.06
C THR A 137 -1.57 7.51 -4.48
N ALA A 138 -1.50 6.33 -5.11
CA ALA A 138 -2.28 5.16 -4.68
C ALA A 138 -1.86 4.67 -3.28
N SER A 139 -0.55 4.57 -3.02
CA SER A 139 -0.07 4.08 -1.72
C SER A 139 -0.31 5.09 -0.59
N LEU A 140 -0.30 6.39 -0.88
CA LEU A 140 -0.68 7.43 0.07
C LEU A 140 -2.16 7.31 0.45
N GLN A 141 -3.05 7.22 -0.54
CA GLN A 141 -4.49 7.09 -0.32
C GLN A 141 -4.83 5.83 0.49
N GLN A 142 -4.23 4.68 0.15
CA GLN A 142 -4.41 3.43 0.90
C GLN A 142 -3.94 3.55 2.35
N THR A 143 -2.76 4.12 2.56
CA THR A 143 -2.21 4.26 3.92
C THR A 143 -2.97 5.30 4.73
N ALA A 144 -3.38 6.42 4.14
CA ALA A 144 -4.19 7.43 4.80
C ALA A 144 -5.55 6.88 5.22
N TYR A 145 -6.17 6.04 4.39
CA TYR A 145 -7.41 5.36 4.75
C TYR A 145 -7.23 4.40 5.93
N THR A 146 -6.23 3.51 5.86
CA THR A 146 -6.03 2.46 6.87
C THR A 146 -5.48 2.99 8.19
N SER A 147 -4.64 4.04 8.17
CA SER A 147 -3.97 4.55 9.37
C SER A 147 -4.60 5.80 9.96
N LEU A 148 -5.26 6.62 9.13
CA LEU A 148 -5.82 7.91 9.55
C LEU A 148 -7.35 7.97 9.42
N GLY A 149 -7.98 6.99 8.74
CA GLY A 149 -9.42 6.98 8.47
C GLY A 149 -9.85 8.00 7.40
N LEU A 150 -8.92 8.56 6.63
CA LEU A 150 -9.22 9.56 5.60
C LEU A 150 -9.69 8.89 4.31
N SER A 151 -10.83 9.31 3.79
CA SER A 151 -11.30 8.86 2.47
C SER A 151 -10.35 9.29 1.35
N VAL A 152 -10.44 8.64 0.19
CA VAL A 152 -9.66 8.99 -1.02
C VAL A 152 -9.88 10.47 -1.41
N LYS A 153 -11.13 10.96 -1.32
CA LYS A 153 -11.48 12.35 -1.62
C LYS A 153 -10.82 13.32 -0.65
N GLN A 154 -10.87 13.04 0.65
CA GLN A 154 -10.25 13.86 1.69
C GLN A 154 -8.73 13.88 1.53
N THR A 155 -8.10 12.70 1.38
CA THR A 155 -6.65 12.57 1.18
C THR A 155 -6.19 13.37 -0.03
N SER A 156 -6.92 13.30 -1.16
CA SER A 156 -6.57 14.04 -2.38
C SER A 156 -6.71 15.55 -2.20
N ALA A 157 -7.75 16.01 -1.50
CA ALA A 157 -7.95 17.44 -1.23
C ALA A 157 -6.86 18.01 -0.31
N ILE A 158 -6.52 17.27 0.75
CA ILE A 158 -5.45 17.66 1.68
C ILE A 158 -4.09 17.69 0.96
N ALA A 159 -3.75 16.63 0.22
CA ALA A 159 -2.50 16.57 -0.53
C ALA A 159 -2.39 17.72 -1.55
N GLN A 160 -3.51 18.11 -2.18
CA GLN A 160 -3.54 19.26 -3.09
C GLN A 160 -3.23 20.57 -2.36
N ARG A 161 -3.78 20.80 -1.16
CA ARG A 161 -3.47 22.01 -0.35
C ARG A 161 -2.01 22.03 0.08
N LEU A 162 -1.50 20.92 0.60
CA LEU A 162 -0.09 20.80 1.01
C LEU A 162 0.87 21.06 -0.15
N TYR A 163 0.51 20.67 -1.38
CA TYR A 163 1.30 20.93 -2.57
C TYR A 163 1.21 22.37 -3.03
N GLN A 164 0.00 22.95 -3.08
CA GLN A 164 -0.21 24.31 -3.59
C GLN A 164 0.43 25.39 -2.70
N GLY A 165 0.58 25.08 -1.43
CA GLY A 165 1.22 25.94 -0.46
C GLY A 165 0.32 26.33 0.71
N MET A 166 0.95 26.40 1.88
CA MET A 166 0.33 26.81 3.14
C MET A 166 1.24 27.82 3.82
N ASP A 167 0.66 28.83 4.46
CA ASP A 167 1.45 29.77 5.27
C ASP A 167 1.88 29.07 6.56
N ILE A 168 3.18 28.86 6.68
CA ILE A 168 3.83 28.27 7.86
C ILE A 168 4.56 29.31 8.72
N GLY A 169 4.08 30.57 8.67
CA GLY A 169 4.60 31.70 9.45
C GLY A 169 5.65 32.54 8.75
N GLY A 170 5.89 32.31 7.44
CA GLY A 170 6.79 33.09 6.61
C GLY A 170 6.11 34.25 5.84
N GLY A 171 4.77 34.41 5.98
CA GLY A 171 4.00 35.43 5.28
C GLY A 171 3.80 35.16 3.77
N GLN A 172 4.34 34.07 3.25
CA GLN A 172 4.13 33.58 1.89
C GLN A 172 3.77 32.10 1.95
N PRO A 173 2.81 31.65 1.11
CA PRO A 173 2.48 30.22 1.02
C PRO A 173 3.67 29.41 0.51
N GLU A 174 4.01 28.33 1.22
CA GLU A 174 5.07 27.39 0.85
C GLU A 174 4.48 26.02 0.56
N GLY A 175 4.83 25.42 -0.59
CA GLY A 175 4.48 24.04 -0.91
C GLY A 175 5.23 23.08 -0.01
N LEU A 176 4.51 22.31 0.79
CA LEU A 176 5.08 21.43 1.81
C LEU A 176 5.43 20.03 1.30
N ILE A 177 4.86 19.62 0.18
CA ILE A 177 5.14 18.32 -0.44
C ILE A 177 5.40 18.45 -1.93
N SER A 178 6.09 17.46 -2.51
CA SER A 178 6.25 17.29 -3.95
C SER A 178 4.90 17.02 -4.64
N TYR A 179 4.88 17.02 -5.97
CA TYR A 179 3.67 16.83 -6.75
C TYR A 179 2.96 15.51 -6.38
N MET A 180 1.71 15.62 -5.93
CA MET A 180 0.95 14.53 -5.31
C MET A 180 0.31 13.55 -6.29
N ARG A 181 0.31 13.85 -7.61
CA ARG A 181 -0.20 12.93 -8.63
C ARG A 181 0.96 12.24 -9.32
N THR A 182 1.45 11.18 -8.72
CA THR A 182 2.60 10.42 -9.20
C THR A 182 2.44 8.93 -8.93
N ASP A 183 2.95 8.11 -9.81
CA ASP A 183 3.14 6.68 -9.65
C ASP A 183 4.61 6.30 -9.41
N SER A 184 5.50 7.31 -9.41
CA SER A 184 6.91 7.14 -9.14
C SER A 184 7.19 6.91 -7.64
N THR A 185 8.15 6.04 -7.35
CA THR A 185 8.74 5.82 -6.03
C THR A 185 10.15 6.37 -5.93
N SER A 186 10.65 7.02 -6.99
CA SER A 186 12.00 7.57 -7.05
C SER A 186 12.09 8.89 -6.30
N LEU A 187 13.23 9.14 -5.68
CA LEU A 187 13.59 10.43 -5.07
C LEU A 187 14.71 11.06 -5.88
N SER A 188 14.70 12.38 -6.02
CA SER A 188 15.82 13.12 -6.63
C SER A 188 17.06 13.03 -5.74
N LYS A 189 18.21 13.36 -6.31
CA LYS A 189 19.46 13.42 -5.56
C LYS A 189 19.37 14.45 -4.42
N ASP A 190 18.84 15.62 -4.70
CA ASP A 190 18.69 16.69 -3.70
C ASP A 190 17.80 16.26 -2.53
N ALA A 191 16.72 15.50 -2.82
CA ALA A 191 15.86 14.96 -1.78
C ALA A 191 16.57 13.90 -0.92
N LEU A 192 17.36 13.03 -1.55
CA LEU A 192 18.14 12.03 -0.85
C LEU A 192 19.20 12.69 0.04
N ASP A 193 19.85 13.73 -0.44
CA ASP A 193 20.86 14.48 0.30
C ASP A 193 20.23 15.22 1.50
N ASP A 194 19.05 15.85 1.34
CA ASP A 194 18.32 16.56 2.43
C ASP A 194 17.88 15.56 3.52
N ILE A 195 17.28 14.42 3.13
CA ILE A 195 16.87 13.40 4.09
C ILE A 195 18.07 12.79 4.82
N SER A 196 19.17 12.52 4.10
CA SER A 196 20.39 11.98 4.69
C SER A 196 21.05 12.97 5.64
N ALA A 197 21.11 14.24 5.28
CA ALA A 197 21.61 15.30 6.16
C ALA A 197 20.77 15.43 7.44
N TYR A 198 19.46 15.39 7.31
CA TYR A 198 18.55 15.39 8.46
C TYR A 198 18.79 14.20 9.40
N LEU A 199 18.92 12.98 8.83
CA LEU A 199 19.22 11.78 9.61
C LEU A 199 20.54 11.85 10.34
N ASN A 200 21.60 12.28 9.66
CA ASN A 200 22.93 12.39 10.26
C ASN A 200 22.98 13.41 11.39
N ASN A 201 22.24 14.50 11.26
CA ASN A 201 22.22 15.56 12.27
C ASN A 201 21.36 15.23 13.50
N ASN A 202 20.25 14.51 13.29
CA ASN A 202 19.25 14.30 14.34
C ASN A 202 19.15 12.85 14.84
N HIS A 203 19.66 11.88 14.04
CA HIS A 203 19.53 10.45 14.32
C HIS A 203 20.84 9.71 13.96
N GLN A 204 21.95 10.09 14.59
CA GLN A 204 23.28 9.52 14.31
C GLN A 204 23.27 7.99 14.42
N GLY A 205 23.88 7.33 13.44
CA GLY A 205 23.96 5.86 13.37
C GLY A 205 22.70 5.14 12.91
N LEU A 206 21.61 5.86 12.59
CA LEU A 206 20.39 5.25 12.05
C LEU A 206 20.24 5.42 10.54
N ALA A 207 21.09 6.20 9.89
CA ALA A 207 21.12 6.29 8.44
C ALA A 207 21.67 4.98 7.84
N SER A 208 21.15 4.59 6.68
CA SER A 208 21.69 3.45 5.94
C SER A 208 23.00 3.84 5.27
N ASP A 209 24.03 3.00 5.37
CA ASP A 209 25.32 3.20 4.69
C ASP A 209 25.18 3.20 3.15
N GLU A 210 24.16 2.53 2.63
CA GLU A 210 23.83 2.51 1.20
C GLU A 210 22.57 3.30 0.93
N VAL A 211 22.62 4.22 -0.02
CA VAL A 211 21.43 4.94 -0.51
C VAL A 211 20.51 3.97 -1.20
N ARG A 212 19.33 3.76 -0.62
CA ARG A 212 18.34 2.84 -1.19
C ARG A 212 17.64 3.47 -2.37
N VAL A 213 17.74 2.82 -3.52
CA VAL A 213 17.03 3.19 -4.74
C VAL A 213 15.78 2.35 -4.87
N TYR A 214 14.62 3.00 -4.89
CA TYR A 214 13.33 2.38 -5.12
C TYR A 214 12.98 2.50 -6.60
N LYS A 215 13.07 1.38 -7.34
CA LYS A 215 12.68 1.36 -8.76
C LYS A 215 11.19 1.05 -8.88
N GLY A 216 10.45 1.86 -9.62
CA GLY A 216 9.07 1.59 -10.00
C GLY A 216 8.98 0.33 -10.87
N LYS A 217 7.91 -0.46 -10.70
CA LYS A 217 7.67 -1.67 -11.50
C LYS A 217 7.05 -1.36 -12.88
N THR A 218 6.65 -0.15 -13.12
CA THR A 218 5.90 0.25 -14.34
C THR A 218 6.88 0.58 -15.45
N LYS A 219 6.89 -0.24 -16.51
CA LYS A 219 7.71 -0.03 -17.72
C LYS A 219 7.43 1.29 -18.48
N ASN A 220 6.31 1.94 -18.19
CA ASN A 220 5.85 3.18 -18.83
C ASN A 220 5.60 4.31 -17.80
N ALA A 221 6.21 4.24 -16.60
CA ALA A 221 6.18 5.38 -15.69
C ALA A 221 6.79 6.58 -16.42
N GLN A 222 6.03 7.67 -16.53
CA GLN A 222 6.61 8.95 -16.91
C GLN A 222 7.65 9.29 -15.85
N GLU A 223 8.92 9.03 -16.16
CA GLU A 223 10.06 9.18 -15.24
C GLU A 223 10.29 10.64 -14.77
N ALA A 224 9.43 11.56 -15.22
CA ALA A 224 9.53 12.98 -14.95
C ALA A 224 9.09 13.39 -13.53
N HIS A 225 8.42 12.51 -12.77
CA HIS A 225 7.90 12.85 -11.44
C HIS A 225 8.60 12.07 -10.34
N GLU A 226 8.87 12.77 -9.23
CA GLU A 226 9.33 12.17 -7.99
C GLU A 226 8.17 11.51 -7.23
N ALA A 227 8.53 10.69 -6.23
CA ALA A 227 7.61 10.24 -5.20
C ALA A 227 7.05 11.41 -4.36
N ILE A 228 5.97 11.19 -3.65
CA ILE A 228 5.42 12.16 -2.70
C ILE A 228 6.31 12.20 -1.47
N ARG A 229 6.91 13.36 -1.23
CA ARG A 229 7.84 13.64 -0.13
C ARG A 229 7.69 15.06 0.37
N PRO A 230 8.20 15.40 1.56
CA PRO A 230 8.34 16.79 1.98
C PRO A 230 9.27 17.57 1.01
N THR A 231 8.98 18.84 0.81
CA THR A 231 9.86 19.74 0.03
C THR A 231 11.15 20.04 0.77
N SER A 232 11.10 20.10 2.11
CA SER A 232 12.24 20.24 2.99
C SER A 232 12.08 19.44 4.27
N MET A 233 13.11 18.71 4.67
CA MET A 233 13.13 17.96 5.94
C MET A 233 13.21 18.88 7.17
N SER A 234 13.61 20.15 7.01
CA SER A 234 13.65 21.14 8.08
C SER A 234 12.27 21.57 8.58
N ASN A 235 11.23 21.37 7.75
CA ASN A 235 9.83 21.56 8.12
C ASN A 235 9.32 20.31 8.84
N THR A 236 9.85 20.05 10.03
CA THR A 236 9.42 18.91 10.84
C THR A 236 7.94 19.05 11.22
N PRO A 237 7.19 17.93 11.31
CA PRO A 237 5.77 17.97 11.67
C PRO A 237 5.49 18.81 12.91
N ASP A 238 6.28 18.67 13.97
CA ASP A 238 6.09 19.40 15.24
C ASP A 238 6.27 20.92 15.06
N LYS A 239 7.23 21.35 14.24
CA LYS A 239 7.50 22.76 13.97
C LYS A 239 6.34 23.45 13.24
N ILE A 240 5.70 22.77 12.31
CA ILE A 240 4.65 23.35 11.48
C ILE A 240 3.23 23.02 11.97
N LYS A 241 3.08 22.17 12.99
CA LYS A 241 1.79 21.74 13.54
C LYS A 241 0.83 22.90 13.83
N LYS A 242 1.32 23.98 14.39
CA LYS A 242 0.51 25.15 14.79
C LYS A 242 -0.09 25.94 13.62
N TYR A 243 0.37 25.69 12.41
CA TYR A 243 -0.08 26.37 11.18
C TYR A 243 -1.02 25.50 10.35
N LEU A 244 -1.16 24.20 10.68
CA LEU A 244 -1.94 23.24 9.92
C LEU A 244 -3.22 22.84 10.66
N GLU A 245 -4.28 22.58 9.90
CA GLU A 245 -5.44 21.88 10.43
C GLU A 245 -5.08 20.45 10.80
N GLU A 246 -5.84 19.86 11.74
CA GLU A 246 -5.52 18.53 12.28
C GLU A 246 -5.32 17.46 11.20
N ASN A 247 -6.19 17.39 10.20
CA ASN A 247 -6.06 16.39 9.14
C ASN A 247 -4.92 16.70 8.18
N ASP A 248 -4.61 17.96 7.92
CA ASP A 248 -3.48 18.39 7.09
C ASP A 248 -2.16 18.02 7.79
N TYR A 249 -2.08 18.29 9.09
CA TYR A 249 -0.96 17.88 9.92
C TYR A 249 -0.75 16.35 9.93
N ARG A 250 -1.81 15.59 10.16
CA ARG A 250 -1.73 14.12 10.21
C ARG A 250 -1.28 13.52 8.88
N LEU A 251 -1.75 14.06 7.75
CA LEU A 251 -1.32 13.60 6.43
C LEU A 251 0.12 14.01 6.14
N TYR A 252 0.50 15.23 6.49
CA TYR A 252 1.89 15.70 6.35
C TYR A 252 2.86 14.85 7.20
N ASP A 253 2.53 14.61 8.46
CA ASP A 253 3.31 13.76 9.37
C ASP A 253 3.52 12.35 8.81
N LEU A 254 2.46 11.76 8.22
CA LEU A 254 2.53 10.47 7.58
C LEU A 254 3.50 10.47 6.39
N ILE A 255 3.46 11.51 5.54
CA ILE A 255 4.34 11.67 4.38
C ILE A 255 5.78 11.87 4.83
N TRP A 256 5.99 12.74 5.82
CA TRP A 256 7.31 13.08 6.36
C TRP A 256 7.99 11.84 6.98
N LYS A 257 7.27 11.12 7.84
CA LYS A 257 7.77 9.89 8.46
C LYS A 257 8.08 8.79 7.43
N ARG A 258 7.30 8.68 6.36
CA ARG A 258 7.56 7.73 5.29
C ARG A 258 8.83 8.08 4.53
N ALA A 259 9.03 9.35 4.20
CA ALA A 259 10.23 9.82 3.49
C ALA A 259 11.48 9.57 4.35
N LEU A 260 11.42 9.82 5.65
CA LEU A 260 12.52 9.52 6.57
C LEU A 260 12.78 8.02 6.68
N ALA A 261 11.72 7.23 6.89
CA ALA A 261 11.83 5.79 7.11
C ALA A 261 12.43 5.03 5.91
N CYS A 262 12.29 5.54 4.68
CA CYS A 262 12.82 4.87 3.50
C CYS A 262 14.36 4.81 3.47
N LEU A 263 15.06 5.72 4.16
CA LEU A 263 16.52 5.78 4.24
C LEU A 263 17.08 5.30 5.60
N LEU A 264 16.23 4.93 6.55
CA LEU A 264 16.69 4.39 7.83
C LEU A 264 17.32 3.01 7.67
N TYR A 265 18.38 2.75 8.42
CA TYR A 265 18.89 1.40 8.63
C TYR A 265 17.82 0.56 9.34
N THR A 266 17.48 -0.58 8.78
CA THR A 266 16.56 -1.51 9.43
C THR A 266 17.36 -2.55 10.21
N SER A 267 17.46 -2.36 11.51
CA SER A 267 17.84 -3.44 12.42
C SER A 267 16.73 -4.49 12.46
N PRO A 268 17.05 -5.80 12.57
CA PRO A 268 16.03 -6.81 12.81
C PRO A 268 15.30 -6.45 14.11
N SER A 269 13.96 -6.36 14.04
CA SER A 269 13.15 -6.09 15.21
C SER A 269 13.35 -7.21 16.25
N PRO A 270 13.41 -6.92 17.56
CA PRO A 270 13.39 -7.94 18.60
C PRO A 270 12.21 -8.91 18.51
N ARG A 271 11.12 -8.53 17.82
CA ARG A 271 9.98 -9.42 17.51
C ARG A 271 10.34 -10.46 16.44
N ASP A 272 11.27 -10.13 15.53
CA ASP A 272 11.72 -11.07 14.49
C ASP A 272 12.69 -12.11 15.04
N LEU A 273 13.25 -11.87 16.22
CA LEU A 273 14.11 -12.81 16.96
C LEU A 273 13.33 -13.78 17.85
N ARG A 274 12.00 -13.63 17.96
CA ARG A 274 11.14 -14.40 18.86
C ARG A 274 10.24 -15.42 18.17
N LYS A 275 10.53 -15.79 16.94
CA LYS A 275 9.82 -16.88 16.24
C LYS A 275 10.65 -18.14 16.20
#